data_deb2b61c1feead54c6c270c4f3c5fcab
#
_entry.id   deb2b61c1feead54c6c270c4f3c5fcab
#
_cell.length_a   1.000
_cell.length_b   1.000
_cell.length_c   1.000
_cell.angle_alpha   90.00
_cell.angle_beta   90.00
_cell.angle_gamma   90.00
#
_symmetry.space_group_name_H-M   'P 1'
#
loop_
_entity.id
_entity.type
_entity.pdbx_description
1 polymer ?
#
loop_
_entity_poly.entity_id
_entity_poly.type
_entity_poly.pdbx_seq_one_letter_code
_entity_poly.pdbx_strand_id
1 'polypeptide(L)'
;MTRCDDLAKTINGSFDFPAGALDNAAGGLTNWQEAALGLLPNSASKGIYLGTSSVAAEHLLDNYEEGTWTPAYSDGNTLAVTAYSLQIGRFIRIGHCVWIYGEIATNGITTQGSQFASLIITGLPFTVKNESFTRSALSISTCSTFAADQFPKSGAFNKNNTTISLTNFSSSDARDGYGNVLPNNMPTTSSDNRMEFSGHYRVA
;
A
#
# COMPACT_ATOMS: atom_id res chain seq x y z
N MET A 1 -36.52 40.28 5.30
CA MET A 1 -36.65 40.19 3.82
C MET A 1 -35.33 39.73 3.18
N THR A 2 -34.67 38.76 3.77
CA THR A 2 -33.31 38.26 3.37
C THR A 2 -33.27 36.80 2.96
N ARG A 3 -34.37 36.05 3.03
CA ARG A 3 -34.41 34.63 2.74
C ARG A 3 -34.62 34.23 1.26
N CYS A 4 -35.14 35.14 0.43
CA CYS A 4 -35.42 34.83 -0.98
C CYS A 4 -34.23 35.13 -1.89
N ASP A 5 -33.37 36.08 -1.53
CA ASP A 5 -32.19 36.41 -2.32
C ASP A 5 -31.08 35.35 -2.17
N ASP A 6 -31.02 34.68 -1.01
CA ASP A 6 -30.06 33.60 -0.77
C ASP A 6 -30.44 32.31 -1.51
N LEU A 7 -31.74 32.03 -1.71
CA LEU A 7 -32.21 30.91 -2.51
C LEU A 7 -31.97 31.12 -4.01
N ALA A 8 -32.03 32.35 -4.50
CA ALA A 8 -31.82 32.66 -5.93
C ALA A 8 -30.35 32.46 -6.35
N LYS A 9 -29.40 32.66 -5.45
CA LYS A 9 -27.98 32.40 -5.69
C LYS A 9 -27.66 30.89 -5.79
N THR A 10 -28.44 30.06 -5.13
CA THR A 10 -28.27 28.60 -5.11
C THR A 10 -28.69 27.93 -6.44
N ILE A 11 -29.55 28.61 -7.25
CA ILE A 11 -30.10 28.05 -8.50
C ILE A 11 -29.15 28.21 -9.69
N ASN A 12 -28.13 29.08 -9.59
CA ASN A 12 -27.16 29.30 -10.67
C ASN A 12 -25.89 28.43 -10.60
N GLY A 13 -25.90 27.33 -9.83
CA GLY A 13 -24.81 26.35 -9.83
C GLY A 13 -23.55 26.79 -9.08
N SER A 14 -23.56 27.96 -8.43
CA SER A 14 -22.55 28.40 -7.49
C SER A 14 -23.09 28.16 -6.07
N PHE A 15 -22.60 27.15 -5.39
CA PHE A 15 -22.73 27.04 -3.94
C PHE A 15 -21.81 28.09 -3.32
N ASP A 16 -22.23 29.34 -3.41
CA ASP A 16 -21.54 30.42 -2.73
C ASP A 16 -22.07 30.46 -1.28
N PHE A 17 -21.39 29.74 -0.40
CA PHE A 17 -21.63 29.93 1.03
C PHE A 17 -21.12 31.33 1.39
N PRO A 18 -21.99 32.25 1.89
CA PRO A 18 -21.51 33.53 2.38
C PRO A 18 -20.36 33.29 3.36
N ALA A 19 -19.35 34.14 3.34
CA ALA A 19 -18.23 34.06 4.27
C ALA A 19 -18.80 33.93 5.70
N GLY A 20 -18.55 32.82 6.37
CA GLY A 20 -19.08 32.46 7.68
C GLY A 20 -20.40 31.68 7.70
N ALA A 21 -21.01 31.30 6.57
CA ALA A 21 -22.25 30.50 6.58
C ALA A 21 -22.06 29.07 7.11
N LEU A 22 -20.82 28.57 7.06
CA LEU A 22 -20.39 27.35 7.73
C LEU A 22 -19.61 27.63 9.02
N ASP A 23 -19.57 28.94 9.39
CA ASP A 23 -18.97 29.41 10.63
C ASP A 23 -20.09 29.50 11.67
N ASN A 24 -20.21 28.50 12.54
CA ASN A 24 -21.04 28.63 13.70
C ASN A 24 -20.30 29.48 14.75
N ALA A 25 -21.05 30.08 15.67
CA ALA A 25 -20.53 30.97 16.72
C ALA A 25 -19.46 30.32 17.63
N ALA A 26 -19.10 29.06 17.40
CA ALA A 26 -18.08 28.28 18.10
C ALA A 26 -16.86 27.95 17.22
N GLY A 27 -16.65 28.65 16.10
CA GLY A 27 -15.43 28.49 15.31
C GLY A 27 -15.53 27.53 14.10
N GLY A 28 -16.61 27.62 13.36
CA GLY A 28 -16.92 26.97 12.10
C GLY A 28 -15.86 26.28 11.28
N LEU A 29 -16.00 26.23 9.99
CA LEU A 29 -15.03 25.59 9.09
C LEU A 29 -13.71 26.38 8.91
N THR A 30 -13.23 27.08 9.95
CA THR A 30 -11.93 27.79 9.93
C THR A 30 -10.74 26.87 9.62
N ASN A 31 -10.98 25.55 9.67
CA ASN A 31 -9.98 24.52 9.42
C ASN A 31 -9.99 23.99 7.98
N TRP A 32 -10.86 24.52 7.11
CA TRP A 32 -11.00 24.10 5.73
C TRP A 32 -10.75 25.26 4.79
N GLN A 33 -10.10 24.98 3.68
CA GLN A 33 -9.86 25.92 2.59
C GLN A 33 -10.63 25.45 1.37
N GLU A 34 -11.24 26.39 0.66
CA GLU A 34 -11.74 26.13 -0.67
C GLU A 34 -10.54 25.97 -1.62
N ALA A 35 -10.53 24.88 -2.36
CA ALA A 35 -9.58 24.62 -3.44
C ALA A 35 -10.36 24.49 -4.74
N ALA A 36 -9.68 24.67 -5.87
CA ALA A 36 -10.32 24.65 -7.20
C ALA A 36 -11.16 23.39 -7.50
N LEU A 37 -10.94 22.30 -6.77
CA LEU A 37 -11.61 21.02 -6.96
C LEU A 37 -12.23 20.44 -5.68
N GLY A 38 -12.36 21.20 -4.59
CA GLY A 38 -12.97 20.71 -3.36
C GLY A 38 -12.56 21.45 -2.09
N LEU A 39 -12.86 20.85 -0.96
CA LEU A 39 -12.50 21.36 0.36
C LEU A 39 -11.22 20.69 0.83
N LEU A 40 -10.23 21.49 1.23
CA LEU A 40 -8.98 21.02 1.83
C LEU A 40 -8.93 21.39 3.31
N PRO A 41 -8.46 20.50 4.21
CA PRO A 41 -8.12 20.90 5.56
C PRO A 41 -6.95 21.88 5.52
N ASN A 42 -6.97 22.93 6.33
CA ASN A 42 -5.90 23.93 6.39
C ASN A 42 -4.65 23.46 7.17
N SER A 43 -4.64 22.21 7.60
CA SER A 43 -3.54 21.58 8.32
C SER A 43 -3.52 20.09 8.02
N ALA A 44 -2.33 19.52 7.86
CA ALA A 44 -2.14 18.09 7.61
C ALA A 44 -2.60 17.16 8.75
N SER A 45 -2.85 17.72 9.95
CA SER A 45 -3.39 17.00 11.10
C SER A 45 -4.91 17.03 11.22
N LYS A 46 -5.60 17.59 10.21
CA LYS A 46 -7.05 17.72 10.19
C LYS A 46 -7.67 16.90 9.09
N GLY A 47 -8.82 16.33 9.36
CA GLY A 47 -9.60 15.51 8.45
C GLY A 47 -11.03 15.38 8.92
N ILE A 48 -11.72 14.34 8.51
CA ILE A 48 -13.11 14.09 8.86
C ILE A 48 -13.17 13.14 10.06
N TYR A 49 -13.82 13.55 11.15
CA TYR A 49 -14.09 12.67 12.29
C TYR A 49 -15.34 11.85 12.03
N LEU A 50 -15.23 10.53 12.14
CA LEU A 50 -16.31 9.60 11.87
C LEU A 50 -16.75 8.86 13.14
N GLY A 51 -18.07 8.76 13.33
CA GLY A 51 -18.66 7.90 14.36
C GLY A 51 -18.49 8.35 15.81
N THR A 52 -18.20 9.63 16.04
CA THR A 52 -17.98 10.17 17.39
C THR A 52 -18.53 11.59 17.56
N SER A 53 -18.86 11.94 18.80
CA SER A 53 -19.18 13.32 19.21
C SER A 53 -17.98 14.05 19.84
N SER A 54 -16.83 13.40 19.97
CA SER A 54 -15.60 13.96 20.54
C SER A 54 -14.44 13.92 19.54
N VAL A 55 -13.57 14.92 19.61
CA VAL A 55 -12.37 14.99 18.77
C VAL A 55 -11.28 14.12 19.40
N ALA A 56 -11.02 12.96 18.80
CA ALA A 56 -9.97 12.07 19.22
C ALA A 56 -9.24 11.54 17.96
N ALA A 57 -7.92 11.37 18.05
CA ALA A 57 -7.09 11.03 16.90
C ALA A 57 -7.47 9.68 16.24
N GLU A 58 -7.96 8.72 17.03
CA GLU A 58 -8.41 7.43 16.54
C GLU A 58 -9.68 7.46 15.69
N HIS A 59 -10.41 8.55 15.70
CA HIS A 59 -11.64 8.76 14.90
C HIS A 59 -11.40 9.63 13.67
N LEU A 60 -10.18 10.12 13.49
CA LEU A 60 -9.81 10.99 12.39
C LEU A 60 -9.57 10.16 11.11
N LEU A 61 -10.35 10.42 10.08
CA LEU A 61 -10.05 9.97 8.72
C LEU A 61 -9.09 10.98 8.08
N ASP A 62 -7.82 10.64 8.10
CA ASP A 62 -6.74 11.42 7.49
C ASP A 62 -5.99 10.60 6.44
N ASN A 63 -5.02 11.23 5.78
CA ASN A 63 -4.06 10.55 4.88
C ASN A 63 -4.73 9.64 3.82
N TYR A 64 -5.64 10.19 3.01
CA TYR A 64 -6.01 9.51 1.77
C TYR A 64 -4.96 9.78 0.70
N GLU A 65 -4.38 8.71 0.17
CA GLU A 65 -3.38 8.77 -0.88
C GLU A 65 -3.48 7.53 -1.77
N GLU A 66 -3.40 7.71 -3.06
CA GLU A 66 -3.28 6.63 -4.02
C GLU A 66 -2.14 6.90 -5.00
N GLY A 67 -1.53 5.84 -5.49
CA GLY A 67 -0.40 6.00 -6.38
C GLY A 67 0.16 4.68 -6.88
N THR A 68 1.35 4.78 -7.45
CA THR A 68 2.10 3.64 -7.98
C THR A 68 3.37 3.42 -7.19
N TRP A 69 3.86 2.19 -7.21
CA TRP A 69 5.14 1.81 -6.65
C TRP A 69 5.81 0.77 -7.56
N THR A 70 7.09 0.55 -7.39
CA THR A 70 7.87 -0.33 -8.25
C THR A 70 8.35 -1.54 -7.45
N PRO A 71 7.64 -2.69 -7.52
CA PRO A 71 8.08 -3.92 -6.87
C PRO A 71 9.34 -4.46 -7.54
N ALA A 72 10.32 -4.91 -6.76
CA ALA A 72 11.51 -5.55 -7.27
C ALA A 72 11.86 -6.78 -6.43
N TYR A 73 12.36 -7.85 -7.09
CA TYR A 73 12.93 -8.99 -6.39
C TYR A 73 14.32 -8.65 -5.85
N SER A 74 14.60 -9.14 -4.67
CA SER A 74 15.91 -9.05 -4.02
C SER A 74 16.11 -10.21 -3.06
N ASP A 75 17.34 -10.48 -2.67
CA ASP A 75 17.70 -11.33 -1.54
C ASP A 75 18.47 -10.52 -0.47
N GLY A 76 18.52 -9.21 -0.68
CA GLY A 76 19.28 -8.29 0.18
C GLY A 76 20.80 -8.37 -0.01
N ASN A 77 21.29 -9.17 -0.97
CA ASN A 77 22.73 -9.44 -1.12
C ASN A 77 23.19 -9.57 -2.59
N THR A 78 22.97 -10.72 -3.23
CA THR A 78 23.64 -11.09 -4.49
C THR A 78 22.72 -11.20 -5.69
N LEU A 79 21.42 -11.34 -5.50
CA LEU A 79 20.47 -11.48 -6.61
C LEU A 79 20.54 -10.25 -7.54
N ALA A 80 20.87 -10.47 -8.80
CA ALA A 80 20.92 -9.44 -9.82
C ALA A 80 19.91 -9.72 -10.93
N VAL A 81 18.75 -9.05 -10.85
CA VAL A 81 17.76 -9.01 -11.91
C VAL A 81 18.14 -7.90 -12.87
N THR A 82 18.41 -8.23 -14.13
CA THR A 82 18.86 -7.28 -15.15
C THR A 82 17.70 -6.53 -15.82
N ALA A 83 16.55 -7.18 -15.92
CA ALA A 83 15.36 -6.59 -16.51
C ALA A 83 14.10 -7.28 -15.97
N TYR A 84 12.99 -6.54 -16.03
CA TYR A 84 11.66 -7.04 -15.77
C TYR A 84 10.83 -6.96 -17.04
N SER A 85 10.03 -7.98 -17.32
CA SER A 85 8.99 -7.93 -18.35
C SER A 85 7.70 -7.31 -17.82
N LEU A 86 7.46 -7.44 -16.50
CA LEU A 86 6.36 -6.81 -15.78
C LEU A 86 6.87 -6.28 -14.43
N GLN A 87 6.54 -5.07 -14.12
CA GLN A 87 6.92 -4.43 -12.85
C GLN A 87 5.90 -3.34 -12.54
N ILE A 88 4.74 -3.76 -12.01
CA ILE A 88 3.59 -2.88 -11.79
C ILE A 88 3.21 -2.97 -10.31
N GLY A 89 3.08 -1.83 -9.67
CA GLY A 89 2.57 -1.71 -8.32
C GLY A 89 1.61 -0.54 -8.20
N ARG A 90 0.53 -0.74 -7.47
CA ARG A 90 -0.45 0.30 -7.10
C ARG A 90 -0.72 0.23 -5.62
N PHE A 91 -1.06 1.36 -5.03
CA PHE A 91 -1.45 1.41 -3.63
C PHE A 91 -2.60 2.40 -3.40
N ILE A 92 -3.33 2.15 -2.33
CA ILE A 92 -4.28 3.09 -1.73
C ILE A 92 -3.96 3.12 -0.24
N ARG A 93 -3.80 4.31 0.30
CA ARG A 93 -3.62 4.55 1.73
C ARG A 93 -4.84 5.27 2.30
N ILE A 94 -5.35 4.79 3.40
CA ILE A 94 -6.38 5.47 4.20
C ILE A 94 -5.93 5.43 5.66
N GLY A 95 -5.63 6.60 6.22
CA GLY A 95 -5.06 6.69 7.56
C GLY A 95 -3.76 5.89 7.68
N HIS A 96 -3.75 4.96 8.61
CA HIS A 96 -2.60 4.09 8.85
C HIS A 96 -2.60 2.78 8.07
N CYS A 97 -3.61 2.52 7.23
CA CYS A 97 -3.69 1.29 6.44
C CYS A 97 -3.33 1.55 4.98
N VAL A 98 -2.46 0.72 4.45
CA VAL A 98 -2.05 0.74 3.04
C VAL A 98 -2.44 -0.58 2.40
N TRP A 99 -3.27 -0.51 1.36
CA TRP A 99 -3.55 -1.63 0.47
C TRP A 99 -2.62 -1.55 -0.73
N ILE A 100 -2.05 -2.68 -1.10
CA ILE A 100 -1.20 -2.80 -2.27
C ILE A 100 -1.74 -3.84 -3.24
N TYR A 101 -1.46 -3.60 -4.50
CA TYR A 101 -1.53 -4.56 -5.60
C TYR A 101 -0.20 -4.53 -6.34
N GLY A 102 0.27 -5.68 -6.82
CA GLY A 102 1.49 -5.76 -7.60
C GLY A 102 1.50 -6.92 -8.58
N GLU A 103 2.16 -6.70 -9.70
CA GLU A 103 2.50 -7.71 -10.69
C GLU A 103 3.97 -7.56 -11.05
N ILE A 104 4.70 -8.66 -11.02
CA ILE A 104 6.13 -8.70 -11.28
C ILE A 104 6.50 -9.95 -12.08
N ALA A 105 7.33 -9.79 -13.09
CA ALA A 105 7.96 -10.89 -13.84
C ALA A 105 9.33 -10.46 -14.31
N THR A 106 10.33 -11.35 -14.19
CA THR A 106 11.69 -11.06 -14.61
C THR A 106 11.84 -11.27 -16.13
N ASN A 107 12.77 -10.54 -16.74
CA ASN A 107 13.19 -10.74 -18.14
C ASN A 107 14.72 -10.93 -18.23
N GLY A 108 15.30 -11.52 -17.22
CA GLY A 108 16.71 -11.86 -17.15
C GLY A 108 17.25 -11.71 -15.73
N ILE A 109 18.01 -12.69 -15.33
CA ILE A 109 18.77 -12.71 -14.08
C ILE A 109 20.20 -13.06 -14.45
N THR A 110 21.14 -12.17 -14.15
CA THR A 110 22.57 -12.45 -14.40
C THR A 110 23.24 -13.16 -13.25
N THR A 111 22.76 -12.92 -12.04
CA THR A 111 23.28 -13.60 -10.85
C THR A 111 22.10 -14.08 -10.03
N GLN A 112 21.98 -15.39 -9.88
CA GLN A 112 21.05 -15.98 -8.94
C GLN A 112 21.47 -15.63 -7.51
N GLY A 113 20.50 -15.45 -6.64
CA GLY A 113 20.75 -15.07 -5.27
C GLY A 113 21.32 -16.19 -4.41
N SER A 114 21.50 -15.90 -3.15
CA SER A 114 22.03 -16.83 -2.16
C SER A 114 21.06 -17.96 -1.83
N GLN A 115 21.58 -19.17 -1.72
CA GLN A 115 20.79 -20.30 -1.21
C GLN A 115 20.46 -20.21 0.29
N PHE A 116 21.06 -19.26 1.00
CA PHE A 116 20.85 -19.04 2.43
C PHE A 116 19.99 -17.80 2.71
N ALA A 117 19.58 -17.07 1.69
CA ALA A 117 18.74 -15.89 1.82
C ALA A 117 17.32 -16.18 1.36
N SER A 118 16.37 -15.44 1.92
CA SER A 118 14.98 -15.49 1.47
C SER A 118 14.78 -14.55 0.29
N LEU A 119 13.99 -14.96 -0.69
CA LEU A 119 13.50 -14.06 -1.73
C LEU A 119 12.55 -13.03 -1.10
N ILE A 120 12.81 -11.77 -1.36
CA ILE A 120 11.98 -10.67 -0.89
C ILE A 120 11.51 -9.81 -2.07
N ILE A 121 10.37 -9.14 -1.87
CA ILE A 121 9.94 -8.02 -2.70
C ILE A 121 10.33 -6.74 -1.98
N THR A 122 10.95 -5.82 -2.69
CA THR A 122 11.35 -4.50 -2.20
C THR A 122 10.51 -3.39 -2.84
N GLY A 123 10.65 -2.16 -2.35
CA GLY A 123 10.06 -0.97 -2.97
C GLY A 123 8.67 -0.63 -2.46
N LEU A 124 8.19 -1.19 -1.34
CA LEU A 124 6.93 -0.76 -0.74
C LEU A 124 6.88 0.77 -0.60
N PRO A 125 5.72 1.40 -0.85
CA PRO A 125 5.60 2.86 -0.85
C PRO A 125 5.83 3.49 0.53
N PHE A 126 5.56 2.74 1.59
CA PHE A 126 5.72 3.20 2.98
C PHE A 126 6.34 2.11 3.85
N THR A 127 7.04 2.56 4.88
CA THR A 127 7.63 1.66 5.88
C THR A 127 6.54 0.96 6.71
N VAL A 128 6.66 -0.34 6.81
CA VAL A 128 5.75 -1.18 7.63
C VAL A 128 5.93 -0.84 9.11
N LYS A 129 4.83 -0.60 9.79
CA LYS A 129 4.84 -0.27 11.23
C LYS A 129 5.46 -1.39 12.07
N ASN A 130 6.21 -1.02 13.09
CA ASN A 130 6.76 -1.94 14.07
C ASN A 130 5.74 -2.23 15.18
N GLU A 131 4.91 -3.24 14.99
CA GLU A 131 3.95 -3.69 16.00
C GLU A 131 4.26 -5.10 16.48
N SER A 132 4.03 -5.38 17.78
CA SER A 132 4.54 -6.60 18.42
C SER A 132 3.95 -7.90 17.90
N PHE A 133 2.74 -7.93 17.32
CA PHE A 133 2.05 -9.18 16.97
C PHE A 133 1.46 -9.23 15.56
N THR A 134 1.71 -8.24 14.72
CA THR A 134 1.07 -8.15 13.42
C THR A 134 2.08 -8.24 12.27
N ARG A 135 2.26 -9.41 11.72
CA ARG A 135 2.70 -9.54 10.33
C ARG A 135 1.44 -9.62 9.48
N SER A 136 1.21 -8.62 8.65
CA SER A 136 0.20 -8.74 7.61
C SER A 136 0.66 -9.75 6.57
N ALA A 137 -0.29 -10.53 6.06
CA ALA A 137 -0.02 -11.52 5.04
C ALA A 137 -0.18 -10.92 3.63
N LEU A 138 0.64 -11.39 2.71
CA LEU A 138 0.47 -11.18 1.29
C LEU A 138 -0.33 -12.33 0.70
N SER A 139 -1.37 -12.03 -0.06
CA SER A 139 -2.11 -12.99 -0.87
C SER A 139 -1.51 -13.03 -2.29
N ILE A 140 -1.26 -14.23 -2.80
CA ILE A 140 -0.76 -14.45 -4.15
C ILE A 140 -1.89 -15.07 -4.96
N SER A 141 -2.32 -14.39 -6.04
CA SER A 141 -3.40 -14.84 -6.91
C SER A 141 -2.90 -15.73 -8.03
N THR A 142 -1.76 -15.37 -8.59
CA THR A 142 -1.12 -16.09 -9.69
C THR A 142 0.37 -16.15 -9.46
N CYS A 143 0.94 -17.33 -9.70
CA CYS A 143 2.36 -17.52 -9.66
C CYS A 143 2.74 -18.54 -10.76
N SER A 144 3.68 -18.21 -11.61
CA SER A 144 4.10 -19.07 -12.70
C SER A 144 5.60 -18.96 -12.98
N THR A 145 6.13 -20.02 -13.57
CA THR A 145 7.52 -20.07 -14.06
C THR A 145 8.57 -19.86 -12.95
N PHE A 146 8.28 -20.32 -11.75
CA PHE A 146 9.29 -20.55 -10.70
C PHE A 146 9.81 -21.98 -10.80
N ALA A 147 10.99 -22.25 -10.28
CA ALA A 147 11.49 -23.62 -10.20
C ALA A 147 10.52 -24.50 -9.38
N ALA A 148 10.51 -25.80 -9.65
CA ALA A 148 9.70 -26.75 -8.92
C ALA A 148 9.95 -26.63 -7.41
N ASP A 149 8.89 -26.73 -6.63
CA ASP A 149 8.87 -26.59 -5.17
C ASP A 149 9.26 -25.21 -4.60
N GLN A 150 9.51 -24.21 -5.46
CA GLN A 150 9.86 -22.85 -5.06
C GLN A 150 8.80 -21.82 -5.41
N PHE A 151 7.58 -22.24 -5.70
CA PHE A 151 6.47 -21.31 -5.95
C PHE A 151 6.11 -20.54 -4.68
N PRO A 152 6.20 -19.22 -4.68
CA PRO A 152 5.66 -18.41 -3.60
C PRO A 152 4.16 -18.71 -3.40
N LYS A 153 3.73 -18.96 -2.17
CA LYS A 153 2.34 -19.22 -1.82
C LYS A 153 1.77 -18.17 -0.89
N SER A 154 2.65 -17.47 -0.19
CA SER A 154 2.31 -16.36 0.70
C SER A 154 3.51 -15.45 0.87
N GLY A 155 3.32 -14.37 1.60
CA GLY A 155 4.40 -13.50 2.03
C GLY A 155 4.04 -12.78 3.32
N ALA A 156 5.03 -12.18 3.95
CA ALA A 156 4.87 -11.42 5.16
C ALA A 156 5.56 -10.06 5.04
N PHE A 157 4.86 -9.01 5.42
CA PHE A 157 5.40 -7.65 5.46
C PHE A 157 6.44 -7.52 6.58
N ASN A 158 7.63 -7.02 6.27
CA ASN A 158 8.72 -6.91 7.21
C ASN A 158 8.65 -5.60 8.00
N LYS A 159 8.55 -5.71 9.30
CA LYS A 159 8.47 -4.57 10.23
C LYS A 159 9.69 -3.65 10.11
N ASN A 160 9.48 -2.35 10.28
CA ASN A 160 10.51 -1.31 10.11
C ASN A 160 11.18 -1.32 8.73
N ASN A 161 10.56 -1.90 7.72
CA ASN A 161 11.17 -2.06 6.40
C ASN A 161 10.14 -1.78 5.29
N THR A 162 10.63 -1.63 4.08
CA THR A 162 9.83 -1.49 2.86
C THR A 162 9.87 -2.76 2.02
N THR A 163 9.87 -3.93 2.67
CA THR A 163 10.04 -5.23 2.03
C THR A 163 9.00 -6.25 2.48
N ILE A 164 8.79 -7.26 1.64
CA ILE A 164 7.94 -8.42 1.88
C ILE A 164 8.79 -9.68 1.72
N SER A 165 8.81 -10.54 2.71
CA SER A 165 9.43 -11.87 2.61
C SER A 165 8.46 -12.84 1.96
N LEU A 166 8.92 -13.61 0.97
CA LEU A 166 8.11 -14.64 0.29
C LEU A 166 8.32 -16.00 0.94
N THR A 167 7.21 -16.74 1.06
CA THR A 167 7.19 -18.07 1.65
C THR A 167 6.50 -19.07 0.72
N ASN A 168 6.97 -20.31 0.78
CA ASN A 168 6.34 -21.47 0.15
C ASN A 168 5.95 -22.50 1.21
N PHE A 169 5.15 -23.47 0.82
CA PHE A 169 4.90 -24.68 1.60
C PHE A 169 5.63 -25.82 0.93
N SER A 170 6.75 -26.25 1.49
CA SER A 170 7.49 -27.40 1.00
C SER A 170 6.89 -28.69 1.56
N SER A 171 6.68 -29.67 0.69
CA SER A 171 6.22 -31.00 1.09
C SER A 171 7.28 -31.81 1.85
N SER A 172 8.52 -31.35 1.84
CA SER A 172 9.64 -32.02 2.53
C SER A 172 9.79 -31.62 3.99
N ASP A 173 9.21 -30.49 4.41
CA ASP A 173 9.23 -30.04 5.80
C ASP A 173 7.92 -30.40 6.52
N ALA A 174 7.76 -31.69 6.83
CA ALA A 174 6.58 -32.24 7.46
C ALA A 174 6.30 -31.71 8.90
N ARG A 175 7.13 -30.83 9.44
CA ARG A 175 7.01 -30.32 10.81
C ARG A 175 6.67 -28.83 10.94
N ASP A 176 7.09 -27.97 10.03
CA ASP A 176 6.97 -26.52 10.21
C ASP A 176 6.12 -25.81 9.14
N GLY A 177 5.62 -26.54 8.16
CA GLY A 177 4.54 -26.08 7.28
C GLY A 177 4.87 -24.95 6.29
N TYR A 178 5.95 -24.21 6.46
CA TYR A 178 6.38 -23.20 5.50
C TYR A 178 7.90 -23.07 5.43
N GLY A 179 8.40 -22.79 4.25
CA GLY A 179 9.81 -22.49 3.98
C GLY A 179 9.96 -21.13 3.30
N ASN A 180 11.17 -20.63 3.26
CA ASN A 180 11.49 -19.45 2.47
C ASN A 180 11.60 -19.82 0.99
N VAL A 181 11.11 -18.95 0.11
CA VAL A 181 11.45 -19.05 -1.30
C VAL A 181 12.92 -18.67 -1.48
N LEU A 182 13.70 -19.53 -2.14
CA LEU A 182 15.12 -19.33 -2.28
C LEU A 182 15.48 -18.72 -3.65
N PRO A 183 16.16 -17.58 -3.67
CA PRO A 183 16.46 -16.86 -4.92
C PRO A 183 17.45 -17.59 -5.83
N ASN A 184 18.27 -18.52 -5.30
CA ASN A 184 19.17 -19.35 -6.11
C ASN A 184 18.45 -20.34 -7.04
N ASN A 185 17.16 -20.57 -6.81
CA ASN A 185 16.33 -21.45 -7.64
C ASN A 185 15.47 -20.69 -8.65
N MET A 186 15.64 -19.37 -8.77
CA MET A 186 14.92 -18.59 -9.75
C MET A 186 15.42 -18.90 -11.16
N PRO A 187 14.54 -19.29 -12.10
CA PRO A 187 14.89 -19.37 -13.52
C PRO A 187 15.47 -18.06 -14.04
N THR A 188 16.44 -18.16 -14.93
CA THR A 188 17.18 -17.01 -15.47
C THR A 188 16.73 -16.57 -16.85
N THR A 189 15.79 -17.30 -17.46
CA THR A 189 15.24 -17.02 -18.78
C THR A 189 14.21 -15.88 -18.76
N SER A 190 13.77 -15.48 -19.95
CA SER A 190 12.82 -14.34 -20.09
C SER A 190 11.41 -14.70 -19.69
N SER A 191 10.68 -13.72 -19.16
CA SER A 191 9.28 -13.81 -18.72
C SER A 191 9.04 -14.81 -17.58
N ASP A 192 10.06 -15.11 -16.81
CA ASP A 192 10.03 -16.04 -15.70
C ASP A 192 9.70 -15.34 -14.36
N ASN A 193 9.53 -16.18 -13.34
CA ASN A 193 9.28 -15.71 -11.96
C ASN A 193 8.12 -14.72 -11.89
N ARG A 194 7.04 -15.00 -12.62
CA ARG A 194 5.85 -14.14 -12.62
C ARG A 194 4.99 -14.38 -11.40
N MET A 195 4.56 -13.29 -10.80
CA MET A 195 3.66 -13.31 -9.65
C MET A 195 2.72 -12.11 -9.66
N GLU A 196 1.44 -12.36 -9.37
CA GLU A 196 0.44 -11.36 -9.07
C GLU A 196 0.04 -11.47 -7.60
N PHE A 197 -0.01 -10.35 -6.90
CA PHE A 197 -0.23 -10.35 -5.47
C PHE A 197 -0.96 -9.10 -4.98
N SER A 198 -1.59 -9.25 -3.84
CA SER A 198 -2.21 -8.14 -3.11
C SER A 198 -2.07 -8.33 -1.61
N GLY A 199 -2.21 -7.25 -0.87
CA GLY A 199 -2.15 -7.29 0.57
C GLY A 199 -2.40 -5.94 1.20
N HIS A 200 -2.36 -5.89 2.51
CA HIS A 200 -2.44 -4.63 3.25
C HIS A 200 -1.51 -4.68 4.46
N TYR A 201 -1.06 -3.51 4.89
CA TYR A 201 -0.20 -3.37 6.06
C TYR A 201 -0.44 -2.03 6.73
N ARG A 202 0.01 -1.91 7.98
CA ARG A 202 -0.06 -0.65 8.73
C ARG A 202 1.24 0.12 8.62
N VAL A 203 1.11 1.44 8.57
CA VAL A 203 2.21 2.41 8.62
C VAL A 203 2.17 3.21 9.92
N ALA A 204 3.27 3.89 10.22
CA ALA A 204 3.37 4.72 11.42
C ALA A 204 2.45 5.95 11.35
#